data_181475b970a1a6481d4f96b6481d2bed
#
_entry.id   181475b970a1a6481d4f96b6481d2bed
#
_cell.length_a   1.000
_cell.length_b   1.000
_cell.length_c   1.000
_cell.angle_alpha   90.00
_cell.angle_beta   90.00
_cell.angle_gamma   90.00
#
_symmetry.space_group_name_H-M   'P 1'
#
loop_
_entity.id
_entity.type
_entity.pdbx_description
1 polymer ?
#
loop_
_entity_poly.entity_id
_entity_poly.type
_entity_poly.pdbx_seq_one_letter_code
_entity_poly.pdbx_strand_id
1 'polypeptide(L)'
;MNIADYQSPDVIQAALSERRIAIIGLSSNELRASNFVGYYMRRHNYDVIPVNPREQEILGSTCYSSLTEVPGDVDVVDVFRASDAVPAIAREALEIGAKYLWLQFGVISDEGIRIAEEGGLQLIVDRCLKVEHARYICLLYTSDAADE
;
A
#
# COMPACT_ATOMS: atom_id res chain seq x y z
N MET A 1 10.73 -14.27 -13.17
CA MET A 1 9.68 -13.24 -12.89
C MET A 1 10.21 -11.89 -13.34
N ASN A 2 9.38 -11.15 -14.05
CA ASN A 2 9.73 -9.80 -14.47
C ASN A 2 8.90 -8.80 -13.65
N ILE A 3 9.58 -7.98 -12.83
CA ILE A 3 8.93 -7.00 -11.96
C ILE A 3 8.08 -6.01 -12.76
N ALA A 4 8.49 -5.69 -13.99
CA ALA A 4 7.74 -4.76 -14.85
C ALA A 4 6.32 -5.23 -15.13
N ASP A 5 6.06 -6.52 -15.06
CA ASP A 5 4.71 -7.08 -15.23
C ASP A 5 3.76 -6.63 -14.11
N TYR A 6 4.29 -6.16 -12.99
CA TYR A 6 3.53 -5.71 -11.83
C TYR A 6 3.64 -4.20 -11.62
N GLN A 7 3.86 -3.45 -12.69
CA GLN A 7 4.00 -2.00 -12.67
C GLN A 7 3.13 -1.32 -13.73
N SER A 8 2.03 -1.95 -14.05
CA SER A 8 1.09 -1.45 -15.05
C SER A 8 0.48 -0.12 -14.59
N PRO A 9 0.55 0.95 -15.40
CA PRO A 9 -0.11 2.20 -15.08
C PRO A 9 -1.61 2.05 -14.82
N ASP A 10 -2.28 1.17 -15.54
CA ASP A 10 -3.72 0.94 -15.36
C ASP A 10 -4.03 0.35 -13.99
N VAL A 11 -3.24 -0.62 -13.54
CA VAL A 11 -3.41 -1.25 -12.22
C VAL A 11 -3.07 -0.26 -11.12
N ILE A 12 -1.99 0.51 -11.29
CA ILE A 12 -1.58 1.54 -10.33
C ILE A 12 -2.69 2.58 -10.15
N GLN A 13 -3.24 3.09 -11.25
CA GLN A 13 -4.30 4.07 -11.18
C GLN A 13 -5.59 3.50 -10.57
N ALA A 14 -5.92 2.25 -10.87
CA ALA A 14 -7.07 1.59 -10.29
C ALA A 14 -6.92 1.44 -8.77
N ALA A 15 -5.74 1.05 -8.30
CA ALA A 15 -5.45 0.96 -6.87
C ALA A 15 -5.56 2.34 -6.20
N LEU A 16 -5.04 3.38 -6.84
CA LEU A 16 -5.09 4.75 -6.32
C LEU A 16 -6.52 5.34 -6.32
N SER A 17 -7.46 4.70 -7.00
CA SER A 17 -8.87 5.11 -6.99
C SER A 17 -9.63 4.52 -5.80
N GLU A 18 -9.04 3.59 -5.07
CA GLU A 18 -9.62 3.02 -3.87
C GLU A 18 -9.40 3.97 -2.68
N ARG A 19 -10.05 3.68 -1.54
CA ARG A 19 -10.05 4.60 -0.39
C ARG A 19 -9.36 4.08 0.85
N ARG A 20 -9.54 2.79 1.19
CA ARG A 20 -9.02 2.25 2.44
C ARG A 20 -7.70 1.52 2.20
N ILE A 21 -6.65 2.06 2.78
CA ILE A 21 -5.29 1.56 2.60
C ILE A 21 -4.73 1.15 3.95
N ALA A 22 -4.43 -0.14 4.13
CA ALA A 22 -3.71 -0.62 5.29
C ALA A 22 -2.22 -0.56 4.97
N ILE A 23 -1.45 0.16 5.80
CA ILE A 23 0.00 0.26 5.63
C ILE A 23 0.68 -0.61 6.67
N ILE A 24 1.25 -1.73 6.21
CA ILE A 24 1.94 -2.69 7.06
C ILE A 24 3.35 -2.18 7.35
N GLY A 25 3.68 -2.01 8.62
CA GLY A 25 4.98 -1.49 9.01
C GLY A 25 5.03 0.04 9.08
N LEU A 26 3.88 0.69 9.07
CA LEU A 26 3.83 2.14 9.27
C LEU A 26 4.47 2.50 10.61
N SER A 27 5.42 3.42 10.58
CA SER A 27 6.19 3.82 11.75
C SER A 27 5.67 5.13 12.35
N SER A 28 5.70 5.22 13.68
CA SER A 28 5.41 6.48 14.37
C SER A 28 6.57 7.47 14.25
N ASN A 29 7.74 7.01 13.81
CA ASN A 29 8.90 7.87 13.63
C ASN A 29 8.74 8.73 12.36
N GLU A 30 8.63 10.04 12.55
CA GLU A 30 8.40 10.99 11.47
C GLU A 30 9.51 11.04 10.43
N LEU A 31 10.69 10.48 10.74
CA LEU A 31 11.82 10.42 9.81
C LEU A 31 11.78 9.18 8.91
N ARG A 32 10.87 8.25 9.15
CA ARG A 32 10.77 7.05 8.34
C ARG A 32 9.91 7.27 7.11
N ALA A 33 10.30 6.62 6.01
CA ALA A 33 9.57 6.71 4.74
C ALA A 33 8.10 6.31 4.89
N SER A 34 7.81 5.26 5.67
CA SER A 34 6.44 4.82 5.87
C SER A 34 5.58 5.89 6.53
N ASN A 35 6.14 6.68 7.46
CA ASN A 35 5.41 7.78 8.09
C ASN A 35 5.09 8.88 7.07
N PHE A 36 6.07 9.24 6.23
CA PHE A 36 5.84 10.22 5.16
C PHE A 36 4.72 9.78 4.23
N VAL A 37 4.74 8.52 3.82
CA VAL A 37 3.72 7.99 2.91
C VAL A 37 2.36 7.99 3.58
N GLY A 38 2.26 7.51 4.81
CA GLY A 38 0.99 7.47 5.55
C GLY A 38 0.40 8.86 5.75
N TYR A 39 1.23 9.82 6.16
CA TYR A 39 0.83 11.21 6.34
C TYR A 39 0.34 11.82 5.03
N TYR A 40 1.11 11.63 3.95
CA TYR A 40 0.78 12.14 2.63
C TYR A 40 -0.58 11.59 2.14
N MET A 41 -0.77 10.28 2.23
CA MET A 41 -2.01 9.67 1.75
C MET A 41 -3.21 10.15 2.56
N ARG A 42 -3.05 10.27 3.88
CA ARG A 42 -4.11 10.80 4.73
C ARG A 42 -4.49 12.22 4.32
N ARG A 43 -3.50 13.06 4.03
CA ARG A 43 -3.73 14.43 3.59
C ARG A 43 -4.46 14.51 2.26
N HIS A 44 -4.41 13.45 1.47
CA HIS A 44 -5.09 13.36 0.19
C HIS A 44 -6.39 12.55 0.28
N ASN A 45 -6.99 12.49 1.47
CA ASN A 45 -8.32 11.95 1.72
C ASN A 45 -8.44 10.43 1.64
N TYR A 46 -7.33 9.71 1.79
CA TYR A 46 -7.38 8.27 1.95
C TYR A 46 -7.61 7.90 3.41
N ASP A 47 -8.33 6.81 3.64
CA ASP A 47 -8.48 6.24 4.96
C ASP A 47 -7.28 5.32 5.22
N VAL A 48 -6.27 5.85 5.90
CA VAL A 48 -5.02 5.15 6.17
C VAL A 48 -5.13 4.41 7.49
N ILE A 49 -4.94 3.09 7.43
CA ILE A 49 -5.02 2.20 8.59
C ILE A 49 -3.61 1.70 8.92
N PRO A 50 -3.03 2.14 10.06
CA PRO A 50 -1.71 1.66 10.44
C PRO A 50 -1.77 0.21 10.93
N VAL A 51 -0.81 -0.61 10.50
CA VAL A 51 -0.65 -1.99 10.98
C VAL A 51 0.80 -2.16 11.42
N ASN A 52 1.02 -2.33 12.72
CA ASN A 52 2.35 -2.49 13.29
C ASN A 52 2.19 -3.10 14.69
N PRO A 53 2.81 -4.26 14.98
CA PRO A 53 2.63 -4.92 16.28
C PRO A 53 3.28 -4.18 17.45
N ARG A 54 4.09 -3.16 17.19
CA ARG A 54 4.82 -2.42 18.23
C ARG A 54 4.12 -1.14 18.67
N GLU A 55 3.06 -0.73 17.97
CA GLU A 55 2.42 0.55 18.20
C GLU A 55 0.92 0.37 18.44
N GLN A 56 0.33 1.26 19.22
CA GLN A 56 -1.11 1.25 19.49
C GLN A 56 -1.84 2.36 18.75
N GLU A 57 -1.13 3.43 18.44
CA GLU A 57 -1.68 4.57 17.71
C GLU A 57 -0.58 5.21 16.86
N ILE A 58 -0.90 5.51 15.62
CA ILE A 58 0.01 6.19 14.69
C ILE A 58 -0.80 7.20 13.89
N LEU A 59 -0.28 8.42 13.74
CA LEU A 59 -0.93 9.50 12.98
C LEU A 59 -2.37 9.78 13.47
N GLY A 60 -2.60 9.61 14.76
CA GLY A 60 -3.91 9.86 15.35
C GLY A 60 -4.94 8.77 15.10
N SER A 61 -4.54 7.64 14.55
CA SER A 61 -5.42 6.50 14.28
C SER A 61 -5.01 5.27 15.08
N THR A 62 -5.98 4.44 15.42
CA THR A 62 -5.70 3.15 16.05
C THR A 62 -4.80 2.32 15.14
N CYS A 63 -3.75 1.74 15.72
CA CYS A 63 -2.83 0.86 15.02
C CYS A 63 -3.15 -0.59 15.39
N TYR A 64 -3.30 -1.42 14.40
CA TYR A 64 -3.62 -2.85 14.60
C TYR A 64 -2.35 -3.68 14.52
N SER A 65 -2.28 -4.75 15.33
CA SER A 65 -1.06 -5.56 15.39
C SER A 65 -0.88 -6.47 14.17
N SER A 66 -1.97 -6.80 13.50
CA SER A 66 -1.94 -7.59 12.27
C SER A 66 -3.06 -7.15 11.34
N LEU A 67 -2.89 -7.49 10.06
CA LEU A 67 -3.88 -7.14 9.04
C LEU A 67 -5.23 -7.79 9.31
N THR A 68 -5.24 -9.00 9.86
CA THR A 68 -6.48 -9.73 10.17
C THR A 68 -7.30 -9.10 11.28
N GLU A 69 -6.70 -8.22 12.09
CA GLU A 69 -7.41 -7.53 13.17
C GLU A 69 -8.10 -6.25 12.70
N VAL A 70 -7.82 -5.79 11.50
CA VAL A 70 -8.40 -4.54 10.98
C VAL A 70 -9.89 -4.72 10.73
N PRO A 71 -10.75 -3.87 11.33
CA PRO A 71 -12.19 -3.97 11.08
C PRO A 71 -12.55 -3.37 9.71
N GLY A 72 -13.57 -3.94 9.09
CA GLY A 72 -14.07 -3.46 7.81
C GLY A 72 -13.24 -3.90 6.63
N ASP A 73 -13.63 -3.46 5.45
CA ASP A 73 -12.98 -3.85 4.22
C ASP A 73 -11.70 -3.04 3.97
N VAL A 74 -10.65 -3.73 3.53
CA VAL A 74 -9.40 -3.10 3.13
C VAL A 74 -9.27 -3.25 1.62
N ASP A 75 -9.05 -2.13 0.94
CA ASP A 75 -8.91 -2.14 -0.52
C ASP A 75 -7.49 -2.42 -0.95
N VAL A 76 -6.53 -1.71 -0.36
CA VAL A 76 -5.11 -1.80 -0.71
C VAL A 76 -4.29 -2.13 0.53
N VAL A 77 -3.42 -3.13 0.40
CA VAL A 77 -2.44 -3.47 1.43
C VAL A 77 -1.08 -3.00 0.94
N ASP A 78 -0.54 -1.95 1.58
CA ASP A 78 0.74 -1.34 1.25
C ASP A 78 1.81 -1.82 2.22
N VAL A 79 2.89 -2.41 1.71
CA VAL A 79 3.86 -3.15 2.53
C VAL A 79 5.18 -2.39 2.67
N PHE A 80 5.46 -1.98 3.92
CA PHE A 80 6.75 -1.41 4.35
C PHE A 80 7.44 -2.41 5.30
N ARG A 81 7.62 -3.63 4.88
CA ARG A 81 8.31 -4.66 5.65
C ARG A 81 9.40 -5.29 4.81
N ALA A 82 10.30 -6.01 5.47
CA ALA A 82 11.33 -6.77 4.75
C ALA A 82 10.68 -7.78 3.80
N SER A 83 11.36 -8.08 2.71
CA SER A 83 10.82 -8.95 1.67
C SER A 83 10.42 -10.34 2.17
N ASP A 84 11.09 -10.85 3.20
CA ASP A 84 10.78 -12.15 3.79
C ASP A 84 9.45 -12.19 4.54
N ALA A 85 8.88 -11.03 4.87
CA ALA A 85 7.57 -10.95 5.51
C ALA A 85 6.41 -11.02 4.51
N VAL A 86 6.68 -10.84 3.23
CA VAL A 86 5.63 -10.72 2.20
C VAL A 86 4.76 -11.98 2.06
N PRO A 87 5.31 -13.21 2.08
CA PRO A 87 4.44 -14.39 1.93
C PRO A 87 3.31 -14.44 2.96
N ALA A 88 3.62 -14.20 4.24
CA ALA A 88 2.60 -14.20 5.30
C ALA A 88 1.59 -13.07 5.10
N ILE A 89 2.06 -11.87 4.71
CA ILE A 89 1.20 -10.72 4.46
C ILE A 89 0.27 -10.99 3.27
N ALA A 90 0.78 -11.62 2.23
CA ALA A 90 -0.04 -11.99 1.06
C ALA A 90 -1.18 -12.92 1.46
N ARG A 91 -0.90 -13.90 2.32
CA ARG A 91 -1.93 -14.81 2.84
C ARG A 91 -2.98 -14.06 3.65
N GLU A 92 -2.56 -13.15 4.52
CA GLU A 92 -3.49 -12.34 5.30
C GLU A 92 -4.34 -11.43 4.42
N ALA A 93 -3.74 -10.83 3.39
CA ALA A 93 -4.45 -9.98 2.46
C ALA A 93 -5.54 -10.75 1.71
N LEU A 94 -5.24 -11.99 1.32
CA LEU A 94 -6.23 -12.87 0.71
C LEU A 94 -7.35 -13.24 1.69
N GLU A 95 -6.98 -13.52 2.93
CA GLU A 95 -7.95 -13.91 3.96
C GLU A 95 -8.97 -12.81 4.22
N ILE A 96 -8.52 -11.55 4.26
CA ILE A 96 -9.44 -10.42 4.51
C ILE A 96 -10.14 -9.91 3.25
N GLY A 97 -9.83 -10.47 2.09
CA GLY A 97 -10.48 -10.06 0.84
C GLY A 97 -10.01 -8.74 0.28
N ALA A 98 -8.76 -8.35 0.54
CA ALA A 98 -8.18 -7.15 -0.05
C ALA A 98 -8.15 -7.26 -1.59
N LYS A 99 -8.15 -6.13 -2.26
CA LYS A 99 -8.16 -6.09 -3.73
C LYS A 99 -6.77 -6.00 -4.32
N TYR A 100 -5.86 -5.24 -3.67
CA TYR A 100 -4.52 -4.95 -4.16
C TYR A 100 -3.48 -5.23 -3.09
N LEU A 101 -2.36 -5.80 -3.50
CA LEU A 101 -1.17 -5.89 -2.67
C LEU A 101 -0.10 -5.01 -3.31
N TRP A 102 0.36 -4.03 -2.57
CA TRP A 102 1.32 -3.02 -3.04
C TRP A 102 2.62 -3.18 -2.27
N LEU A 103 3.68 -3.54 -2.97
CA LEU A 103 5.02 -3.69 -2.38
C LEU A 103 5.83 -2.44 -2.68
N GLN A 104 6.27 -1.77 -1.62
CA GLN A 104 7.05 -0.54 -1.69
C GLN A 104 8.44 -0.77 -2.29
N PHE A 105 9.19 0.32 -2.55
CA PHE A 105 10.54 0.25 -3.09
C PHE A 105 11.39 -0.77 -2.33
N GLY A 106 12.04 -1.65 -3.05
CA GLY A 106 12.94 -2.64 -2.50
C GLY A 106 12.27 -3.83 -1.83
N VAL A 107 10.94 -3.85 -1.76
CA VAL A 107 10.21 -4.98 -1.21
C VAL A 107 9.83 -5.91 -2.36
N ILE A 108 10.55 -7.01 -2.48
CA ILE A 108 10.38 -7.97 -3.58
C ILE A 108 10.42 -9.37 -3.00
N SER A 109 9.41 -10.17 -3.30
CA SER A 109 9.33 -11.56 -2.84
C SER A 109 8.67 -12.41 -3.91
N ASP A 110 9.43 -13.29 -4.53
CA ASP A 110 8.90 -14.20 -5.55
C ASP A 110 7.79 -15.08 -4.98
N GLU A 111 8.01 -15.62 -3.79
CA GLU A 111 7.01 -16.46 -3.13
C GLU A 111 5.75 -15.68 -2.78
N GLY A 112 5.89 -14.48 -2.21
CA GLY A 112 4.75 -13.64 -1.85
C GLY A 112 3.94 -13.21 -3.07
N ILE A 113 4.62 -12.86 -4.15
CA ILE A 113 3.97 -12.48 -5.41
C ILE A 113 3.19 -13.67 -5.97
N ARG A 114 3.78 -14.86 -5.95
CA ARG A 114 3.11 -16.07 -6.43
C ARG A 114 1.85 -16.36 -5.60
N ILE A 115 1.94 -16.28 -4.29
CA ILE A 115 0.80 -16.51 -3.40
C ILE A 115 -0.33 -15.54 -3.71
N ALA A 116 0.00 -14.26 -3.83
CA ALA A 116 -0.99 -13.22 -4.11
C ALA A 116 -1.63 -13.42 -5.49
N GLU A 117 -0.83 -13.70 -6.49
CA GLU A 117 -1.28 -13.88 -7.86
C GLU A 117 -2.19 -15.10 -7.99
N GLU A 118 -1.79 -16.23 -7.41
CA GLU A 118 -2.59 -17.45 -7.43
C GLU A 118 -3.94 -17.26 -6.72
N GLY A 119 -3.97 -16.41 -5.70
CA GLY A 119 -5.18 -16.11 -4.95
C GLY A 119 -6.06 -15.04 -5.57
N GLY A 120 -5.63 -14.41 -6.66
CA GLY A 120 -6.42 -13.41 -7.36
C GLY A 120 -6.22 -11.97 -6.92
N LEU A 121 -5.22 -11.68 -6.07
CA LEU A 121 -4.85 -10.30 -5.74
C LEU A 121 -4.19 -9.62 -6.94
N GLN A 122 -4.53 -8.37 -7.16
CA GLN A 122 -3.78 -7.56 -8.10
C GLN A 122 -2.56 -6.98 -7.39
N LEU A 123 -1.43 -6.95 -8.11
CA LEU A 123 -0.12 -6.62 -7.53
C LEU A 123 0.49 -5.38 -8.16
N ILE A 124 1.07 -4.54 -7.31
CA ILE A 124 2.00 -3.49 -7.71
C ILE A 124 3.29 -3.78 -6.92
N VAL A 125 4.44 -3.82 -7.59
CA VAL A 125 5.70 -4.23 -6.99
C VAL A 125 6.77 -3.18 -7.23
N ASP A 126 7.54 -2.86 -6.17
CA ASP A 126 8.68 -1.96 -6.23
C ASP A 126 8.31 -0.56 -6.70
N ARG A 127 7.25 -0.02 -6.13
CA ARG A 127 6.79 1.35 -6.38
C ARG A 127 6.40 2.02 -5.06
N CYS A 128 6.57 3.33 -4.98
CA CYS A 128 6.18 4.09 -3.81
C CYS A 128 4.77 4.65 -4.00
N LEU A 129 3.89 4.34 -3.08
CA LEU A 129 2.49 4.77 -3.11
C LEU A 129 2.35 6.29 -3.24
N LYS A 130 3.14 7.03 -2.47
CA LYS A 130 3.16 8.50 -2.51
C LYS A 130 3.62 9.00 -3.87
N VAL A 131 4.71 8.45 -4.40
CA VAL A 131 5.28 8.89 -5.68
C VAL A 131 4.30 8.63 -6.81
N GLU A 132 3.66 7.46 -6.81
CA GLU A 132 2.71 7.13 -7.87
C GLU A 132 1.44 7.98 -7.76
N HIS A 133 0.99 8.28 -6.55
CA HIS A 133 -0.13 9.19 -6.37
C HIS A 133 0.21 10.58 -6.93
N ALA A 134 1.39 11.11 -6.61
CA ALA A 134 1.82 12.40 -7.13
C ALA A 134 1.91 12.39 -8.65
N ARG A 135 2.42 11.28 -9.22
CA ARG A 135 2.59 11.14 -10.67
C ARG A 135 1.25 11.08 -11.41
N TYR A 136 0.33 10.22 -10.96
CA TYR A 136 -0.87 9.91 -11.73
C TYR A 136 -2.08 10.74 -11.34
N ILE A 137 -2.13 11.26 -10.14
CA ILE A 137 -3.28 12.02 -9.65
C ILE A 137 -2.96 13.51 -9.59
N CYS A 138 -1.91 13.89 -8.83
CA CYS A 138 -1.61 15.31 -8.62
C CYS A 138 -0.98 15.97 -9.84
N LEU A 139 -0.02 15.33 -10.50
CA LEU A 139 0.64 15.92 -11.66
C LEU A 139 -0.29 16.03 -12.85
N LEU A 140 -1.13 15.04 -13.10
CA LEU A 140 -2.12 15.11 -14.18
C LEU A 140 -3.11 16.25 -13.95
N TYR A 141 -3.57 16.37 -12.72
CA TYR A 141 -4.49 17.47 -12.37
C TYR A 141 -3.81 18.83 -12.54
N THR A 142 -2.58 18.96 -12.05
CA THR A 142 -1.81 20.19 -12.16
C THR A 142 -1.51 20.53 -13.62
N SER A 143 -1.18 19.52 -14.42
CA SER A 143 -0.91 19.67 -15.85
C SER A 143 -2.15 20.18 -16.58
N ASP A 144 -3.31 19.60 -16.31
CA ASP A 144 -4.57 20.01 -16.90
C ASP A 144 -4.90 21.48 -16.54
N ALA A 145 -4.69 21.84 -15.30
CA ALA A 145 -4.91 23.21 -14.83
C ALA A 145 -3.94 24.19 -15.49
N ALA A 146 -2.71 23.78 -15.74
CA ALA A 146 -1.70 24.62 -16.37
C ALA A 146 -1.97 24.83 -17.86
N ASP A 147 -2.64 23.91 -18.52
CA ASP A 147 -2.96 23.99 -19.95
C ASP A 147 -4.13 24.94 -20.23
N GLU A 148 -4.86 25.29 -19.21
CA GLU A 148 -5.96 26.23 -19.32
C GLU A 148 -5.47 27.69 -19.31
#